data_b27c399262f9a39f54e67fa41d87cf3b
#
_entry.id   b27c399262f9a39f54e67fa41d87cf3b
#
_cell.length_a   1.000
_cell.length_b   1.000
_cell.length_c   1.000
_cell.angle_alpha   90.00
_cell.angle_beta   90.00
_cell.angle_gamma   90.00
#
_symmetry.space_group_name_H-M   'P 1'
#
loop_
_entity.id
_entity.type
_entity.pdbx_description
1 polymer ?
#
loop_
_entity_poly.entity_id
_entity_poly.type
_entity_poly.pdbx_seq_one_letter_code
_entity_poly.pdbx_strand_id
1 'polypeptide(L)'
;AGSWGAYEDYHRTNVRGTEHVLAACRQHGIRDLVYTSSPSVVVHTGDMEGVDETAPYPDHFKAHYPETKSHAERLVLAASCDALHTAALRPHFIWGPRDTSILPRLIQRSRAGHLRRIRGPKKLVDVTYIDDAATAHCLAMDSLRAGGTSAQRVAGKAYFISSGQPIPLWEMIDHLLVAAGEPKVTRSVSPRAAFLAGWVLENLHTILRREDEPRMTRWVARVMTTAHWFDISAAKNDFGYSPSVSLADGLARLTAWYRAQHG
;
A
#
# COMPACT_ATOMS: atom_id res chain seq x y z
N ALA A 1 -0.90 -3.03 -8.79
CA ALA A 1 -2.17 -3.18 -8.09
C ALA A 1 -3.10 -2.06 -8.56
N GLY A 2 -4.24 -2.42 -9.15
CA GLY A 2 -5.28 -1.49 -9.60
C GLY A 2 -6.44 -1.47 -8.59
N SER A 3 -7.34 -0.50 -8.73
CA SER A 3 -8.62 -0.46 -8.00
C SER A 3 -9.79 -0.99 -8.82
N TRP A 4 -9.53 -1.51 -10.02
CA TRP A 4 -10.51 -1.97 -11.01
C TRP A 4 -10.02 -3.24 -11.71
N GLY A 5 -10.95 -4.14 -12.03
CA GLY A 5 -10.69 -5.41 -12.72
C GLY A 5 -11.56 -6.54 -12.20
N ALA A 6 -11.55 -7.68 -12.89
CA ALA A 6 -12.30 -8.86 -12.48
C ALA A 6 -11.73 -9.45 -11.18
N TYR A 7 -12.61 -9.94 -10.31
CA TYR A 7 -12.21 -10.61 -9.06
C TYR A 7 -11.23 -11.76 -9.30
N GLU A 8 -11.49 -12.56 -10.35
CA GLU A 8 -10.69 -13.74 -10.66
C GLU A 8 -9.22 -13.42 -10.98
N ASP A 9 -8.94 -12.25 -11.61
CA ASP A 9 -7.56 -11.83 -11.89
C ASP A 9 -6.81 -11.48 -10.61
N TYR A 10 -7.46 -10.78 -9.69
CA TYR A 10 -6.90 -10.53 -8.36
C TYR A 10 -6.73 -11.81 -7.56
N HIS A 11 -7.73 -12.69 -7.57
CA HIS A 11 -7.70 -13.96 -6.85
C HIS A 11 -6.59 -14.86 -7.39
N ARG A 12 -6.49 -15.02 -8.70
CA ARG A 12 -5.44 -15.81 -9.35
C ARG A 12 -4.05 -15.32 -8.98
N THR A 13 -3.83 -14.00 -9.00
CA THR A 13 -2.52 -13.43 -8.72
C THR A 13 -2.21 -13.42 -7.23
N ASN A 14 -3.11 -12.92 -6.39
CA ASN A 14 -2.84 -12.69 -4.98
C ASN A 14 -3.04 -13.96 -4.14
N VAL A 15 -4.10 -14.73 -4.37
CA VAL A 15 -4.42 -15.91 -3.53
C VAL A 15 -3.71 -17.14 -4.08
N ARG A 16 -4.03 -17.57 -5.32
CA ARG A 16 -3.41 -18.77 -5.91
C ARG A 16 -1.90 -18.61 -6.08
N GLY A 17 -1.43 -17.41 -6.46
CA GLY A 17 0.01 -17.14 -6.51
C GLY A 17 0.68 -17.35 -5.15
N THR A 18 0.05 -16.90 -4.07
CA THR A 18 0.56 -17.11 -2.70
C THR A 18 0.51 -18.59 -2.30
N GLU A 19 -0.56 -19.31 -2.63
CA GLU A 19 -0.66 -20.78 -2.41
C GLU A 19 0.48 -21.52 -3.11
N HIS A 20 0.80 -21.18 -4.36
CA HIS A 20 1.91 -21.76 -5.10
C HIS A 20 3.27 -21.46 -4.45
N VAL A 21 3.49 -20.22 -3.99
CA VAL A 21 4.73 -19.87 -3.27
C VAL A 21 4.85 -20.66 -1.97
N LEU A 22 3.78 -20.76 -1.17
CA LEU A 22 3.78 -21.56 0.07
C LEU A 22 4.02 -23.05 -0.20
N ALA A 23 3.43 -23.61 -1.26
CA ALA A 23 3.68 -24.99 -1.68
C ALA A 23 5.14 -25.19 -2.10
N ALA A 24 5.70 -24.28 -2.89
CA ALA A 24 7.10 -24.31 -3.30
C ALA A 24 8.05 -24.20 -2.10
N CYS A 25 7.77 -23.33 -1.12
CA CYS A 25 8.56 -23.25 0.10
C CYS A 25 8.62 -24.60 0.82
N ARG A 26 7.47 -25.26 0.99
CA ARG A 26 7.41 -26.59 1.63
C ARG A 26 8.15 -27.64 0.82
N GLN A 27 7.95 -27.67 -0.49
CA GLN A 27 8.57 -28.64 -1.40
C GLN A 27 10.11 -28.55 -1.41
N HIS A 28 10.63 -27.32 -1.36
CA HIS A 28 12.06 -27.06 -1.46
C HIS A 28 12.76 -26.80 -0.11
N GLY A 29 12.06 -27.00 1.02
CA GLY A 29 12.63 -26.83 2.36
C GLY A 29 13.01 -25.37 2.66
N ILE A 30 12.35 -24.41 2.04
CA ILE A 30 12.52 -22.98 2.37
C ILE A 30 11.89 -22.73 3.74
N ARG A 31 12.68 -22.24 4.67
CA ARG A 31 12.28 -22.12 6.06
C ARG A 31 11.72 -20.75 6.43
N ASP A 32 12.00 -19.73 5.65
CA ASP A 32 11.67 -18.34 6.01
C ASP A 32 11.02 -17.63 4.83
N LEU A 33 9.88 -16.97 5.06
CA LEU A 33 9.12 -16.22 4.05
C LEU A 33 8.64 -14.89 4.62
N VAL A 34 9.03 -13.79 3.98
CA VAL A 34 8.45 -12.47 4.24
C VAL A 34 7.54 -12.09 3.09
N TYR A 35 6.27 -11.84 3.41
CA TYR A 35 5.22 -11.51 2.45
C TYR A 35 4.92 -10.01 2.45
N THR A 36 4.95 -9.40 1.29
CA THR A 36 4.50 -8.01 1.14
C THR A 36 2.98 -7.96 1.07
N SER A 37 2.35 -7.58 2.16
CA SER A 37 0.93 -7.32 2.25
C SER A 37 0.59 -5.84 1.99
N SER A 38 -0.47 -5.34 2.57
CA SER A 38 -0.91 -3.94 2.47
C SER A 38 -1.78 -3.58 3.67
N PRO A 39 -1.75 -2.34 4.19
CA PRO A 39 -2.71 -1.92 5.21
C PRO A 39 -4.17 -2.00 4.76
N SER A 40 -4.42 -1.98 3.45
CA SER A 40 -5.78 -2.09 2.89
C SER A 40 -6.54 -3.34 3.34
N VAL A 41 -5.83 -4.38 3.82
CA VAL A 41 -6.43 -5.62 4.32
C VAL A 41 -7.27 -5.41 5.58
N VAL A 42 -7.02 -4.34 6.34
CA VAL A 42 -7.77 -3.98 7.56
C VAL A 42 -8.53 -2.66 7.41
N VAL A 43 -8.49 -2.00 6.24
CA VAL A 43 -9.15 -0.70 6.06
C VAL A 43 -10.66 -0.84 6.10
N HIS A 44 -11.28 -0.12 7.03
CA HIS A 44 -12.72 0.03 7.20
C HIS A 44 -13.27 1.25 6.44
N THR A 45 -14.51 1.63 6.75
CA THR A 45 -15.20 2.73 6.05
C THR A 45 -14.92 4.12 6.59
N GLY A 46 -14.25 4.24 7.74
CA GLY A 46 -13.94 5.50 8.44
C GLY A 46 -12.45 5.86 8.44
N ASP A 47 -12.12 6.87 9.24
CA ASP A 47 -10.73 7.22 9.52
C ASP A 47 -10.08 6.11 10.37
N MET A 48 -8.82 5.82 10.06
CA MET A 48 -7.96 4.90 10.79
C MET A 48 -6.71 5.67 11.22
N GLU A 49 -6.66 6.05 12.48
CA GLU A 49 -5.63 6.94 13.03
C GLU A 49 -4.89 6.24 14.17
N GLY A 50 -3.59 5.99 13.99
CA GLY A 50 -2.75 5.30 14.99
C GLY A 50 -3.14 3.85 15.24
N VAL A 51 -3.72 3.19 14.25
CA VAL A 51 -4.21 1.82 14.37
C VAL A 51 -3.03 0.85 14.34
N ASP A 52 -3.01 -0.12 15.24
CA ASP A 52 -2.01 -1.18 15.33
C ASP A 52 -2.46 -2.50 14.66
N GLU A 53 -1.65 -3.53 14.75
CA GLU A 53 -1.87 -4.83 14.13
C GLU A 53 -3.03 -5.63 14.73
N THR A 54 -3.62 -5.19 15.85
CA THR A 54 -4.81 -5.81 16.45
C THR A 54 -6.09 -5.48 15.68
N ALA A 55 -6.03 -4.53 14.73
CA ALA A 55 -7.16 -4.17 13.88
C ALA A 55 -7.72 -5.40 13.15
N PRO A 56 -9.02 -5.68 13.27
CA PRO A 56 -9.62 -6.84 12.63
C PRO A 56 -9.73 -6.66 11.12
N TYR A 57 -9.72 -7.78 10.39
CA TYR A 57 -10.11 -7.76 8.98
C TYR A 57 -11.59 -7.40 8.86
N PRO A 58 -11.98 -6.60 7.85
CA PRO A 58 -13.38 -6.30 7.59
C PRO A 58 -14.19 -7.55 7.23
N ASP A 59 -15.45 -7.61 7.68
CA ASP A 59 -16.38 -8.67 7.25
C ASP A 59 -16.69 -8.57 5.75
N HIS A 60 -16.72 -7.34 5.21
CA HIS A 60 -17.01 -7.07 3.81
C HIS A 60 -16.05 -6.05 3.21
N PHE A 61 -15.34 -6.45 2.19
CA PHE A 61 -14.45 -5.58 1.44
C PHE A 61 -15.22 -4.77 0.37
N LYS A 62 -14.75 -3.56 0.09
CA LYS A 62 -15.36 -2.67 -0.91
C LYS A 62 -14.63 -2.68 -2.25
N ALA A 63 -13.57 -3.46 -2.37
CA ALA A 63 -12.80 -3.67 -3.60
C ALA A 63 -12.12 -5.05 -3.56
N HIS A 64 -11.85 -5.62 -4.73
CA HIS A 64 -11.27 -6.96 -4.86
C HIS A 64 -9.80 -7.03 -4.42
N TYR A 65 -9.06 -5.93 -4.59
CA TYR A 65 -7.64 -5.87 -4.17
C TYR A 65 -7.47 -6.09 -2.65
N PRO A 66 -8.08 -5.31 -1.75
CA PRO A 66 -7.94 -5.54 -0.31
C PRO A 66 -8.49 -6.91 0.12
N GLU A 67 -9.57 -7.39 -0.48
CA GLU A 67 -10.15 -8.69 -0.21
C GLU A 67 -9.17 -9.82 -0.50
N THR A 68 -8.64 -9.88 -1.72
CA THR A 68 -7.70 -10.93 -2.13
C THR A 68 -6.34 -10.84 -1.44
N LYS A 69 -5.88 -9.62 -1.11
CA LYS A 69 -4.67 -9.43 -0.29
C LYS A 69 -4.89 -9.91 1.14
N SER A 70 -6.08 -9.70 1.72
CA SER A 70 -6.44 -10.22 3.05
C SER A 70 -6.46 -11.76 3.07
N HIS A 71 -7.04 -12.39 2.04
CA HIS A 71 -7.02 -13.84 1.92
C HIS A 71 -5.58 -14.38 1.84
N ALA A 72 -4.75 -13.78 0.99
CA ALA A 72 -3.36 -14.17 0.84
C ALA A 72 -2.54 -13.98 2.13
N GLU A 73 -2.72 -12.86 2.84
CA GLU A 73 -2.07 -12.62 4.12
C GLU A 73 -2.45 -13.67 5.16
N ARG A 74 -3.74 -13.99 5.29
CA ARG A 74 -4.22 -15.05 6.21
C ARG A 74 -3.60 -16.41 5.88
N LEU A 75 -3.47 -16.76 4.59
CA LEU A 75 -2.80 -18.00 4.17
C LEU A 75 -1.32 -18.02 4.61
N VAL A 76 -0.62 -16.90 4.43
CA VAL A 76 0.79 -16.76 4.83
C VAL A 76 0.94 -16.89 6.34
N LEU A 77 0.14 -16.16 7.12
CA LEU A 77 0.23 -16.18 8.58
C LEU A 77 -0.15 -17.56 9.15
N ALA A 78 -1.19 -18.20 8.60
CA ALA A 78 -1.61 -19.54 8.99
C ALA A 78 -0.60 -20.64 8.59
N ALA A 79 0.28 -20.38 7.60
CA ALA A 79 1.30 -21.34 7.18
C ALA A 79 2.53 -21.37 8.11
N SER A 80 2.62 -20.43 9.06
CA SER A 80 3.74 -20.34 9.99
C SER A 80 3.78 -21.54 10.94
N CYS A 81 4.91 -22.22 10.96
CA CYS A 81 5.16 -23.40 11.82
C CYS A 81 6.68 -23.60 11.96
N ASP A 82 7.12 -24.61 12.73
CA ASP A 82 8.54 -24.92 12.95
C ASP A 82 9.33 -25.18 11.64
N ALA A 83 8.65 -25.66 10.60
CA ALA A 83 9.27 -25.96 9.30
C ALA A 83 9.26 -24.75 8.34
N LEU A 84 8.38 -23.77 8.56
CA LEU A 84 8.25 -22.57 7.71
C LEU A 84 7.84 -21.37 8.59
N HIS A 85 8.76 -20.48 8.88
CA HIS A 85 8.48 -19.23 9.54
C HIS A 85 7.99 -18.20 8.53
N THR A 86 6.88 -17.56 8.78
CA THR A 86 6.34 -16.52 7.88
C THR A 86 6.11 -15.22 8.61
N ALA A 87 6.25 -14.09 7.91
CA ALA A 87 5.83 -12.77 8.38
C ALA A 87 5.16 -12.01 7.24
N ALA A 88 4.20 -11.15 7.56
CA ALA A 88 3.55 -10.27 6.60
C ALA A 88 3.88 -8.81 6.91
N LEU A 89 4.37 -8.06 5.93
CA LEU A 89 4.61 -6.63 6.07
C LEU A 89 3.52 -5.86 5.33
N ARG A 90 2.97 -4.84 5.97
CA ARG A 90 1.90 -3.96 5.46
C ARG A 90 2.45 -2.56 5.18
N PRO A 91 3.30 -2.36 4.15
CA PRO A 91 3.79 -1.02 3.82
C PRO A 91 2.67 -0.17 3.25
N HIS A 92 2.55 1.08 3.72
CA HIS A 92 1.54 2.02 3.26
C HIS A 92 2.15 3.03 2.30
N PHE A 93 1.48 3.27 1.19
CA PHE A 93 1.83 4.30 0.20
C PHE A 93 3.34 4.35 -0.08
N ILE A 94 3.88 3.27 -0.66
CA ILE A 94 5.30 3.22 -1.05
C ILE A 94 5.56 4.22 -2.16
N TRP A 95 6.63 5.00 -2.03
CA TRP A 95 7.04 6.01 -2.99
C TRP A 95 8.57 6.12 -3.10
N GLY A 96 9.05 6.66 -4.20
CA GLY A 96 10.47 6.85 -4.42
C GLY A 96 10.86 6.67 -5.88
N PRO A 97 12.16 6.67 -6.21
CA PRO A 97 12.66 6.35 -7.54
C PRO A 97 12.16 4.99 -8.04
N ARG A 98 11.93 4.89 -9.36
CA ARG A 98 11.44 3.68 -10.04
C ARG A 98 10.01 3.27 -9.68
N ASP A 99 9.22 4.16 -9.08
CA ASP A 99 7.78 3.90 -8.89
C ASP A 99 7.09 3.76 -10.26
N THR A 100 6.50 2.59 -10.49
CA THR A 100 5.76 2.26 -11.71
C THR A 100 4.25 2.34 -11.52
N SER A 101 3.77 2.76 -10.35
CA SER A 101 2.36 2.67 -9.97
C SER A 101 1.74 4.04 -9.67
N ILE A 102 2.15 4.70 -8.60
CA ILE A 102 1.49 5.91 -8.08
C ILE A 102 1.93 7.15 -8.84
N LEU A 103 3.24 7.41 -8.89
CA LEU A 103 3.78 8.60 -9.51
C LEU A 103 3.42 8.73 -11.01
N PRO A 104 3.58 7.69 -11.85
CA PRO A 104 3.19 7.79 -13.26
C PRO A 104 1.71 8.13 -13.45
N ARG A 105 0.82 7.56 -12.63
CA ARG A 105 -0.62 7.87 -12.68
C ARG A 105 -0.92 9.30 -12.25
N LEU A 106 -0.23 9.81 -11.23
CA LEU A 106 -0.39 11.20 -10.77
C LEU A 106 0.04 12.17 -11.88
N ILE A 107 1.19 11.94 -12.50
CA ILE A 107 1.72 12.74 -13.62
C ILE A 107 0.75 12.71 -14.80
N GLN A 108 0.33 11.53 -15.24
CA GLN A 108 -0.61 11.37 -16.35
C GLN A 108 -1.92 12.14 -16.09
N ARG A 109 -2.48 12.00 -14.89
CA ARG A 109 -3.72 12.70 -14.51
C ARG A 109 -3.52 14.21 -14.38
N SER A 110 -2.36 14.66 -13.91
CA SER A 110 -2.00 16.07 -13.81
C SER A 110 -1.93 16.71 -15.20
N ARG A 111 -1.14 16.12 -16.11
CA ARG A 111 -0.96 16.57 -17.51
C ARG A 111 -2.29 16.60 -18.29
N ALA A 112 -3.12 15.59 -18.07
CA ALA A 112 -4.46 15.54 -18.68
C ALA A 112 -5.46 16.52 -18.04
N GLY A 113 -5.08 17.29 -17.00
CA GLY A 113 -5.96 18.20 -16.28
C GLY A 113 -7.11 17.51 -15.53
N HIS A 114 -6.97 16.21 -15.23
CA HIS A 114 -8.00 15.39 -14.59
C HIS A 114 -7.82 15.30 -13.08
N LEU A 115 -6.65 15.66 -12.55
CA LEU A 115 -6.38 15.59 -11.12
C LEU A 115 -7.12 16.71 -10.39
N ARG A 116 -7.91 16.35 -9.39
CA ARG A 116 -8.73 17.24 -8.58
C ARG A 116 -8.54 16.94 -7.12
N ARG A 117 -8.20 17.93 -6.32
CA ARG A 117 -8.19 17.83 -4.86
C ARG A 117 -9.62 17.63 -4.35
N ILE A 118 -9.84 16.64 -3.51
CA ILE A 118 -11.15 16.50 -2.84
C ILE A 118 -11.15 17.44 -1.64
N ARG A 119 -12.12 18.37 -1.58
CA ARG A 119 -12.27 19.33 -0.50
C ARG A 119 -12.69 18.62 0.79
N GLY A 120 -12.21 19.13 1.93
CA GLY A 120 -12.54 18.60 3.24
C GLY A 120 -11.42 18.87 4.25
N PRO A 121 -11.52 18.32 5.47
CA PRO A 121 -10.45 18.39 6.45
C PRO A 121 -9.19 17.72 5.93
N LYS A 122 -8.02 18.15 6.41
CA LYS A 122 -6.76 17.51 6.08
C LYS A 122 -6.76 16.09 6.63
N LYS A 123 -6.72 15.11 5.75
CA LYS A 123 -6.64 13.68 6.11
C LYS A 123 -5.20 13.23 6.08
N LEU A 124 -4.72 12.74 7.21
CA LEU A 124 -3.36 12.25 7.37
C LEU A 124 -3.24 10.84 6.81
N VAL A 125 -2.15 10.58 6.13
CA VAL A 125 -1.78 9.26 5.61
C VAL A 125 -0.33 8.95 5.95
N ASP A 126 -0.05 7.71 6.18
CA ASP A 126 1.32 7.21 6.23
C ASP A 126 1.91 7.10 4.84
N VAL A 127 3.22 7.26 4.78
CA VAL A 127 4.01 7.05 3.57
C VAL A 127 5.26 6.25 3.90
N THR A 128 5.72 5.45 2.95
CA THR A 128 6.92 4.61 3.12
C THR A 128 7.87 4.89 1.97
N TYR A 129 9.08 5.37 2.27
CA TYR A 129 10.09 5.47 1.23
C TYR A 129 10.56 4.08 0.80
N ILE A 130 10.84 3.88 -0.49
CA ILE A 130 11.13 2.55 -1.06
C ILE A 130 12.30 1.84 -0.37
N ASP A 131 13.38 2.56 -0.02
CA ASP A 131 14.54 1.96 0.64
C ASP A 131 14.19 1.52 2.07
N ASP A 132 13.36 2.29 2.80
CA ASP A 132 12.90 1.89 4.13
C ASP A 132 11.96 0.67 4.06
N ALA A 133 11.11 0.59 3.01
CA ALA A 133 10.31 -0.60 2.76
C ALA A 133 11.19 -1.83 2.51
N ALA A 134 12.22 -1.70 1.67
CA ALA A 134 13.16 -2.79 1.41
C ALA A 134 13.93 -3.20 2.67
N THR A 135 14.41 -2.22 3.45
CA THR A 135 15.09 -2.44 4.72
C THR A 135 14.22 -3.19 5.71
N ALA A 136 12.91 -2.85 5.82
CA ALA A 136 11.98 -3.57 6.68
C ALA A 136 11.87 -5.05 6.30
N HIS A 137 11.85 -5.37 4.99
CA HIS A 137 11.82 -6.76 4.53
C HIS A 137 13.11 -7.52 4.87
N CYS A 138 14.26 -6.87 4.72
CA CYS A 138 15.55 -7.47 5.10
C CYS A 138 15.60 -7.74 6.61
N LEU A 139 15.26 -6.76 7.45
CA LEU A 139 15.29 -6.90 8.91
C LEU A 139 14.33 -8.00 9.40
N ALA A 140 13.12 -8.07 8.86
CA ALA A 140 12.17 -9.14 9.17
C ALA A 140 12.72 -10.52 8.76
N MET A 141 13.32 -10.62 7.56
CA MET A 141 13.95 -11.84 7.07
C MET A 141 15.13 -12.27 7.95
N ASP A 142 16.00 -11.32 8.32
CA ASP A 142 17.16 -11.59 9.19
C ASP A 142 16.70 -12.08 10.57
N SER A 143 15.62 -11.51 11.11
CA SER A 143 15.05 -11.95 12.38
C SER A 143 14.47 -13.36 12.31
N LEU A 144 13.81 -13.75 11.20
CA LEU A 144 13.33 -15.12 10.98
C LEU A 144 14.52 -16.09 10.88
N ARG A 145 15.57 -15.75 10.11
CA ARG A 145 16.77 -16.56 9.91
C ARG A 145 17.60 -16.74 11.16
N ALA A 146 17.61 -15.77 12.05
CA ALA A 146 18.36 -15.86 13.32
C ALA A 146 17.87 -17.01 14.20
N GLY A 147 16.63 -17.49 13.98
CA GLY A 147 16.05 -18.57 14.75
C GLY A 147 15.76 -18.21 16.22
N GLY A 148 15.41 -19.22 17.02
CA GLY A 148 15.19 -19.05 18.45
C GLY A 148 14.19 -17.98 18.81
N THR A 149 14.49 -17.16 19.82
CA THR A 149 13.58 -16.10 20.31
C THR A 149 13.35 -14.97 19.30
N SER A 150 14.28 -14.71 18.39
CA SER A 150 14.12 -13.69 17.33
C SER A 150 13.06 -14.14 16.32
N ALA A 151 13.17 -15.37 15.81
CA ALA A 151 12.17 -15.93 14.92
C ALA A 151 10.79 -16.03 15.59
N GLN A 152 10.73 -16.51 16.84
CA GLN A 152 9.47 -16.62 17.59
C GLN A 152 8.74 -15.27 17.78
N ARG A 153 9.49 -14.16 17.88
CA ARG A 153 8.88 -12.83 17.98
C ARG A 153 8.20 -12.40 16.68
N VAL A 154 8.71 -12.81 15.52
CA VAL A 154 8.31 -12.33 14.20
C VAL A 154 7.40 -13.30 13.46
N ALA A 155 7.61 -14.61 13.66
CA ALA A 155 6.90 -15.64 12.93
C ALA A 155 5.37 -15.63 13.20
N GLY A 156 4.60 -15.75 12.13
CA GLY A 156 3.14 -15.78 12.18
C GLY A 156 2.48 -14.42 12.41
N LYS A 157 3.24 -13.31 12.35
CA LYS A 157 2.71 -11.97 12.61
C LYS A 157 2.69 -11.08 11.37
N ALA A 158 1.79 -10.09 11.40
CA ALA A 158 1.75 -8.98 10.46
C ALA A 158 2.33 -7.71 11.10
N TYR A 159 2.85 -6.79 10.28
CA TYR A 159 3.46 -5.54 10.74
C TYR A 159 3.15 -4.38 9.82
N PHE A 160 2.70 -3.26 10.37
CA PHE A 160 2.63 -2.02 9.61
C PHE A 160 4.03 -1.42 9.41
N ILE A 161 4.26 -0.92 8.20
CA ILE A 161 5.53 -0.32 7.80
C ILE A 161 5.25 1.05 7.20
N SER A 162 5.84 2.09 7.81
CA SER A 162 5.75 3.47 7.33
C SER A 162 6.91 4.31 7.84
N SER A 163 6.96 5.58 7.43
CA SER A 163 7.91 6.56 7.98
C SER A 163 7.66 6.89 9.46
N GLY A 164 6.49 6.50 10.01
CA GLY A 164 6.06 6.91 11.36
C GLY A 164 5.79 8.42 11.50
N GLN A 165 5.70 9.14 10.38
CA GLN A 165 5.43 10.57 10.30
C GLN A 165 4.27 10.81 9.32
N PRO A 166 3.01 10.72 9.78
CA PRO A 166 1.85 10.93 8.92
C PRO A 166 1.82 12.34 8.33
N ILE A 167 1.47 12.43 7.05
CA ILE A 167 1.40 13.68 6.28
C ILE A 167 0.01 13.86 5.68
N PRO A 168 -0.50 15.09 5.50
CA PRO A 168 -1.72 15.30 4.75
C PRO A 168 -1.62 14.73 3.33
N LEU A 169 -2.58 13.89 2.91
CA LEU A 169 -2.56 13.19 1.62
C LEU A 169 -2.28 14.13 0.43
N TRP A 170 -2.98 15.26 0.37
CA TRP A 170 -2.83 16.19 -0.75
C TRP A 170 -1.52 16.96 -0.72
N GLU A 171 -0.90 17.11 0.44
CA GLU A 171 0.44 17.67 0.57
C GLU A 171 1.47 16.70 0.02
N MET A 172 1.36 15.41 0.36
CA MET A 172 2.22 14.37 -0.23
C MET A 172 2.07 14.27 -1.76
N ILE A 173 0.84 14.32 -2.27
CA ILE A 173 0.60 14.34 -3.73
C ILE A 173 1.26 15.54 -4.38
N ASP A 174 1.14 16.74 -3.80
CA ASP A 174 1.79 17.94 -4.30
C ASP A 174 3.33 17.81 -4.29
N HIS A 175 3.92 17.25 -3.24
CA HIS A 175 5.35 16.99 -3.16
C HIS A 175 5.84 16.06 -4.27
N LEU A 176 5.13 14.96 -4.51
CA LEU A 176 5.46 14.01 -5.58
C LEU A 176 5.38 14.66 -6.97
N LEU A 177 4.34 15.45 -7.23
CA LEU A 177 4.18 16.16 -8.49
C LEU A 177 5.32 17.16 -8.71
N VAL A 178 5.63 17.99 -7.71
CA VAL A 178 6.72 18.97 -7.78
C VAL A 178 8.07 18.30 -7.99
N ALA A 179 8.33 17.18 -7.32
CA ALA A 179 9.55 16.39 -7.51
C ALA A 179 9.69 15.86 -8.95
N ALA A 180 8.56 15.60 -9.63
CA ALA A 180 8.51 15.21 -11.04
C ALA A 180 8.42 16.41 -12.03
N GLY A 181 8.57 17.66 -11.55
CA GLY A 181 8.48 18.84 -12.40
C GLY A 181 7.06 19.26 -12.80
N GLU A 182 6.03 18.66 -12.17
CA GLU A 182 4.63 18.98 -12.44
C GLU A 182 4.08 20.02 -11.46
N PRO A 183 3.06 20.82 -11.85
CA PRO A 183 2.45 21.79 -10.95
C PRO A 183 1.63 21.13 -9.84
N LYS A 184 1.53 21.83 -8.70
CA LYS A 184 0.63 21.42 -7.60
C LYS A 184 -0.83 21.38 -8.05
N VAL A 185 -1.63 20.56 -7.37
CA VAL A 185 -3.07 20.45 -7.66
C VAL A 185 -3.82 21.69 -7.16
N THR A 186 -4.33 22.50 -8.07
CA THR A 186 -5.07 23.74 -7.76
C THR A 186 -6.59 23.57 -7.82
N ARG A 187 -7.08 22.73 -8.73
CA ARG A 187 -8.52 22.48 -8.92
C ARG A 187 -9.07 21.54 -7.87
N SER A 188 -10.31 21.76 -7.43
CA SER A 188 -10.93 20.95 -6.38
C SER A 188 -12.37 20.58 -6.68
N VAL A 189 -12.82 19.48 -6.06
CA VAL A 189 -14.20 18.99 -6.10
C VAL A 189 -14.71 18.70 -4.70
N SER A 190 -16.03 18.65 -4.49
CA SER A 190 -16.58 18.21 -3.23
C SER A 190 -16.49 16.68 -3.09
N PRO A 191 -16.48 16.12 -1.86
CA PRO A 191 -16.50 14.68 -1.64
C PRO A 191 -17.70 13.99 -2.32
N ARG A 192 -18.87 14.63 -2.25
CA ARG A 192 -20.10 14.11 -2.91
C ARG A 192 -19.93 14.03 -4.43
N ALA A 193 -19.36 15.06 -5.05
CA ALA A 193 -19.11 15.07 -6.50
C ALA A 193 -18.06 14.01 -6.89
N ALA A 194 -17.00 13.81 -6.11
CA ALA A 194 -16.01 12.77 -6.35
C ALA A 194 -16.63 11.37 -6.27
N PHE A 195 -17.46 11.13 -5.26
CA PHE A 195 -18.16 9.86 -5.07
C PHE A 195 -19.17 9.58 -6.20
N LEU A 196 -19.96 10.59 -6.58
CA LEU A 196 -20.92 10.48 -7.70
C LEU A 196 -20.20 10.20 -9.02
N ALA A 197 -19.08 10.92 -9.28
CA ALA A 197 -18.26 10.67 -10.46
C ALA A 197 -17.71 9.24 -10.46
N GLY A 198 -17.26 8.73 -9.30
CA GLY A 198 -16.84 7.33 -9.15
C GLY A 198 -17.97 6.37 -9.51
N TRP A 199 -19.14 6.57 -8.95
CA TRP A 199 -20.31 5.72 -9.24
C TRP A 199 -20.70 5.72 -10.74
N VAL A 200 -20.76 6.89 -11.37
CA VAL A 200 -21.08 7.02 -12.79
C VAL A 200 -20.03 6.30 -13.65
N LEU A 201 -18.74 6.56 -13.38
CA LEU A 201 -17.65 5.96 -14.17
C LEU A 201 -17.57 4.44 -14.01
N GLU A 202 -17.76 3.92 -12.81
CA GLU A 202 -17.81 2.46 -12.57
C GLU A 202 -18.94 1.81 -13.37
N ASN A 203 -20.16 2.37 -13.29
CA ASN A 203 -21.30 1.83 -14.05
C ASN A 203 -21.08 1.91 -15.56
N LEU A 204 -20.54 3.03 -16.06
CA LEU A 204 -20.23 3.19 -17.48
C LEU A 204 -19.20 2.17 -17.97
N HIS A 205 -18.10 1.95 -17.19
CA HIS A 205 -17.11 0.93 -17.53
C HIS A 205 -17.69 -0.48 -17.53
N THR A 206 -18.56 -0.78 -16.57
CA THR A 206 -19.27 -2.08 -16.51
C THR A 206 -20.18 -2.29 -17.72
N ILE A 207 -21.01 -1.29 -18.07
CA ILE A 207 -21.92 -1.38 -19.22
C ILE A 207 -21.14 -1.50 -20.54
N LEU A 208 -20.08 -0.71 -20.69
CA LEU A 208 -19.22 -0.72 -21.88
C LEU A 208 -18.19 -1.85 -21.88
N ARG A 209 -18.17 -2.71 -20.86
CA ARG A 209 -17.20 -3.80 -20.67
C ARG A 209 -15.75 -3.35 -20.84
N ARG A 210 -15.41 -2.15 -20.29
CA ARG A 210 -14.07 -1.60 -20.39
C ARG A 210 -13.17 -2.25 -19.35
N GLU A 211 -11.97 -2.65 -19.78
CA GLU A 211 -10.95 -3.27 -18.92
C GLU A 211 -10.02 -2.22 -18.29
N ASP A 212 -9.91 -1.03 -18.91
CA ASP A 212 -9.11 0.06 -18.36
C ASP A 212 -9.68 0.60 -17.05
N GLU A 213 -8.80 1.04 -16.14
CA GLU A 213 -9.21 1.55 -14.84
C GLU A 213 -9.97 2.89 -14.98
N PRO A 214 -11.17 3.04 -14.38
CA PRO A 214 -11.89 4.31 -14.37
C PRO A 214 -11.03 5.43 -13.76
N ARG A 215 -11.19 6.65 -14.26
CA ARG A 215 -10.48 7.82 -13.72
C ARG A 215 -10.76 8.08 -12.25
N MET A 216 -11.91 7.66 -11.75
CA MET A 216 -12.31 7.69 -10.35
C MET A 216 -13.18 6.46 -10.07
N THR A 217 -12.98 5.85 -8.89
CA THR A 217 -13.88 4.82 -8.35
C THR A 217 -14.42 5.29 -7.00
N ARG A 218 -15.53 4.74 -6.55
CA ARG A 218 -16.05 5.01 -5.20
C ARG A 218 -15.05 4.65 -4.12
N TRP A 219 -14.28 3.59 -4.32
CA TRP A 219 -13.21 3.19 -3.42
C TRP A 219 -12.11 4.25 -3.34
N VAL A 220 -11.59 4.70 -4.48
CA VAL A 220 -10.58 5.77 -4.53
C VAL A 220 -11.10 7.05 -3.89
N ALA A 221 -12.33 7.49 -4.21
CA ALA A 221 -12.93 8.68 -3.59
C ALA A 221 -13.01 8.55 -2.07
N ARG A 222 -13.32 7.37 -1.54
CA ARG A 222 -13.35 7.09 -0.11
C ARG A 222 -11.96 7.17 0.52
N VAL A 223 -10.99 6.43 -0.02
CA VAL A 223 -9.61 6.43 0.48
C VAL A 223 -9.01 7.83 0.48
N MET A 224 -9.33 8.66 -0.52
CA MET A 224 -8.84 10.04 -0.58
C MET A 224 -9.57 11.02 0.37
N THR A 225 -10.60 10.58 1.07
CA THR A 225 -11.37 11.40 2.03
C THR A 225 -11.27 10.91 3.46
N THR A 226 -10.51 9.87 3.73
CA THR A 226 -10.30 9.31 5.07
C THR A 226 -8.84 9.35 5.47
N ALA A 227 -8.57 9.39 6.77
CA ALA A 227 -7.22 9.29 7.32
C ALA A 227 -6.81 7.82 7.43
N HIS A 228 -5.53 7.54 7.08
CA HIS A 228 -4.97 6.19 7.17
C HIS A 228 -3.52 6.29 7.60
N TRP A 229 -3.27 6.16 8.91
CA TRP A 229 -1.93 6.04 9.45
C TRP A 229 -1.91 5.06 10.61
N PHE A 230 -0.79 4.37 10.79
CA PHE A 230 -0.70 3.17 11.59
C PHE A 230 0.45 3.26 12.58
N ASP A 231 0.31 2.59 13.72
CA ASP A 231 1.40 2.42 14.68
C ASP A 231 2.39 1.38 14.15
N ILE A 232 3.66 1.74 14.10
CA ILE A 232 4.78 0.88 13.68
C ILE A 232 5.61 0.36 14.85
N SER A 233 5.10 0.48 16.08
CA SER A 233 5.84 0.11 17.29
C SER A 233 6.16 -1.38 17.32
N ALA A 234 5.27 -2.25 16.82
CA ALA A 234 5.53 -3.68 16.73
C ALA A 234 6.75 -3.99 15.85
N ALA A 235 6.84 -3.38 14.66
CA ALA A 235 7.99 -3.54 13.77
C ALA A 235 9.30 -3.04 14.40
N LYS A 236 9.25 -1.91 15.12
CA LYS A 236 10.40 -1.38 15.86
C LYS A 236 10.87 -2.33 16.95
N ASN A 237 9.95 -2.88 17.73
CA ASN A 237 10.26 -3.71 18.89
C ASN A 237 10.68 -5.13 18.50
N ASP A 238 10.03 -5.74 17.52
CA ASP A 238 10.22 -7.15 17.20
C ASP A 238 11.45 -7.40 16.31
N PHE A 239 11.75 -6.50 15.36
CA PHE A 239 12.87 -6.67 14.44
C PHE A 239 13.69 -5.38 14.17
N GLY A 240 13.56 -4.36 15.03
CA GLY A 240 14.41 -3.18 14.99
C GLY A 240 14.18 -2.25 13.80
N TYR A 241 13.00 -2.29 13.18
CA TYR A 241 12.69 -1.39 12.07
C TYR A 241 12.77 0.07 12.51
N SER A 242 13.57 0.87 11.81
CA SER A 242 13.67 2.31 12.02
C SER A 242 13.76 3.00 10.67
N PRO A 243 12.72 3.72 10.23
CA PRO A 243 12.78 4.47 8.98
C PRO A 243 13.91 5.50 9.03
N SER A 244 14.75 5.53 8.00
CA SER A 244 15.99 6.29 7.97
C SER A 244 15.98 7.44 6.98
N VAL A 245 15.05 7.42 6.00
CA VAL A 245 15.00 8.42 4.95
C VAL A 245 13.95 9.48 5.29
N SER A 246 14.42 10.71 5.49
CA SER A 246 13.51 11.84 5.69
C SER A 246 12.68 12.12 4.43
N LEU A 247 11.51 12.77 4.60
CA LEU A 247 10.69 13.19 3.46
C LEU A 247 11.50 14.09 2.50
N ALA A 248 12.29 15.01 3.03
CA ALA A 248 13.10 15.94 2.24
C ALA A 248 14.17 15.22 1.42
N ASP A 249 14.91 14.28 2.03
CA ASP A 249 15.94 13.49 1.34
C ASP A 249 15.33 12.58 0.28
N GLY A 250 14.22 11.92 0.60
CA GLY A 250 13.51 11.08 -0.36
C GLY A 250 13.00 11.86 -1.57
N LEU A 251 12.45 13.06 -1.36
CA LEU A 251 12.01 13.95 -2.45
C LEU A 251 13.20 14.46 -3.28
N ALA A 252 14.32 14.78 -2.67
CA ALA A 252 15.54 15.16 -3.38
C ALA A 252 16.05 14.03 -4.28
N ARG A 253 16.11 12.80 -3.77
CA ARG A 253 16.48 11.59 -4.53
C ARG A 253 15.49 11.31 -5.67
N LEU A 254 14.19 11.44 -5.42
CA LEU A 254 13.15 11.28 -6.44
C LEU A 254 13.31 12.31 -7.57
N THR A 255 13.54 13.59 -7.21
CA THR A 255 13.75 14.69 -8.17
C THR A 255 14.98 14.42 -9.04
N ALA A 256 16.11 14.04 -8.42
CA ALA A 256 17.34 13.73 -9.16
C ALA A 256 17.13 12.56 -10.12
N TRP A 257 16.49 11.48 -9.66
CA TRP A 257 16.19 10.32 -10.49
C TRP A 257 15.27 10.70 -11.67
N TYR A 258 14.19 11.43 -11.39
CA TYR A 258 13.22 11.80 -12.42
C TYR A 258 13.84 12.68 -13.51
N ARG A 259 14.68 13.65 -13.14
CA ARG A 259 15.43 14.48 -14.09
C ARG A 259 16.39 13.66 -14.94
N ALA A 260 17.10 12.71 -14.35
CA ALA A 260 18.03 11.85 -15.09
C ALA A 260 17.35 10.93 -16.12
N GLN A 261 16.04 10.64 -15.96
CA GLN A 261 15.27 9.79 -16.87
C GLN A 261 14.51 10.57 -17.95
N HIS A 262 14.23 11.87 -17.72
CA HIS A 262 13.30 12.65 -18.55
C HIS A 262 13.85 14.05 -18.93
N GLY A 263 15.03 14.40 -18.49
CA GLY A 263 15.77 15.62 -18.85
C GLY A 263 16.90 15.29 -19.81
#